data_984e31660cd1e325da496c775a78ed16
#
_entry.id   984e31660cd1e325da496c775a78ed16
#
_cell.length_a   1.000
_cell.length_b   1.000
_cell.length_c   1.000
_cell.angle_alpha   90.00
_cell.angle_beta   90.00
_cell.angle_gamma   90.00
#
_symmetry.space_group_name_H-M   'P 1'
#
loop_
_entity.id
_entity.type
_entity.pdbx_description
1 polymer ?
#
loop_
_entity_poly.entity_id
_entity_poly.type
_entity_poly.pdbx_seq_one_letter_code
_entity_poly.pdbx_strand_id
1 'polypeptide(L)'
;MQHQLNRRQFLKAASATALTTPLLLHAAGADSARKGPNDRITMGVIGTGTQGRGLLNNFLAMPDTQVVAVSDVDTTRREHHRKVVEEFYSIKGNKEFQGCTGYKEFGDLLARKDIDAVVIAVPDHWHAYVAIAACKAGKDVYCEKPLSLTIHEAREMVKAARKYNRVFQTGSMQRSSNEFRKACELVRNGRIGKVKQVIVDVGPPSRPCDLPEEPMEPGLNWDMWLGPAPLRPYNLVLSPRGVHTHFPDWRNYREYSGGMMTDWGAHHFDIAQWGLGMDESGPVEIIPPEDPKATRGLRYLYANGVEMIHGDSGGVLFIGSEGKILVNRGKFEATPASLGEEPLGDNAIHLYKSYSHTKDFLDCMRSRKKPICDVEIGCRSVTVCHLGNLAYWNHRHLRWDPVKEQFVGDKEANQWLDRPKRGPWKV
;
A
#
# COMPACT_ATOMS: atom_id res chain seq x y z
N MET A 1 -19.16 -39.95 -58.85
CA MET A 1 -17.77 -39.47 -59.06
C MET A 1 -17.50 -38.32 -58.14
N GLN A 2 -16.76 -38.59 -57.06
CA GLN A 2 -16.33 -37.51 -56.09
C GLN A 2 -15.02 -36.93 -56.61
N HIS A 3 -15.06 -35.63 -56.98
CA HIS A 3 -13.82 -34.90 -57.27
C HIS A 3 -13.22 -34.38 -55.97
N GLN A 4 -12.11 -34.95 -55.53
CA GLN A 4 -11.28 -34.45 -54.50
C GLN A 4 -10.45 -33.28 -55.05
N LEU A 5 -10.64 -32.09 -54.47
CA LEU A 5 -9.81 -30.93 -54.74
C LEU A 5 -8.39 -31.10 -54.14
N ASN A 6 -7.37 -30.85 -54.91
CA ASN A 6 -6.01 -30.97 -54.46
C ASN A 6 -5.54 -29.68 -53.71
N ARG A 7 -4.46 -29.78 -52.92
CA ARG A 7 -3.92 -28.71 -52.09
C ARG A 7 -3.67 -27.39 -52.79
N ARG A 8 -3.35 -27.39 -54.09
CA ARG A 8 -3.12 -26.18 -54.90
C ARG A 8 -4.41 -25.45 -55.27
N GLN A 9 -5.49 -26.17 -55.44
CA GLN A 9 -6.81 -25.60 -55.73
C GLN A 9 -7.42 -24.99 -54.46
N PHE A 10 -7.17 -25.59 -53.30
CA PHE A 10 -7.58 -25.02 -52.01
C PHE A 10 -6.86 -23.69 -51.69
N LEU A 11 -5.59 -23.59 -51.97
CA LEU A 11 -4.81 -22.34 -51.74
C LEU A 11 -5.19 -21.22 -52.73
N LYS A 12 -5.63 -21.54 -53.95
CA LYS A 12 -6.11 -20.52 -54.90
C LYS A 12 -7.54 -20.03 -54.59
N ALA A 13 -8.35 -20.81 -53.92
CA ALA A 13 -9.68 -20.41 -53.49
C ALA A 13 -9.61 -19.50 -52.21
N ALA A 14 -8.58 -19.68 -51.36
CA ALA A 14 -8.36 -18.86 -50.16
C ALA A 14 -7.79 -17.48 -50.48
N SER A 15 -7.23 -17.24 -51.66
CA SER A 15 -6.61 -15.98 -52.04
C SER A 15 -7.55 -14.99 -52.74
N ALA A 16 -8.77 -15.40 -53.10
CA ALA A 16 -9.73 -14.57 -53.86
C ALA A 16 -10.81 -13.89 -52.99
N THR A 17 -10.82 -14.14 -51.67
CA THR A 17 -11.86 -13.59 -50.75
C THR A 17 -11.30 -12.51 -49.78
N ALA A 18 -10.10 -11.96 -50.04
CA ALA A 18 -9.44 -11.05 -49.15
C ALA A 18 -9.49 -9.55 -49.60
N LEU A 19 -10.40 -9.21 -50.53
CA LEU A 19 -10.50 -7.81 -50.99
C LEU A 19 -11.95 -7.38 -51.17
N THR A 20 -12.72 -7.27 -50.09
CA THR A 20 -13.85 -6.33 -49.92
C THR A 20 -14.49 -6.58 -48.55
N THR A 21 -14.10 -5.85 -47.56
CA THR A 21 -14.93 -5.17 -46.56
C THR A 21 -14.05 -4.62 -45.46
N PRO A 22 -13.72 -3.34 -45.47
CA PRO A 22 -13.37 -2.68 -44.21
C PRO A 22 -14.66 -2.11 -43.59
N LEU A 23 -14.69 -2.07 -42.28
CA LEU A 23 -15.69 -1.46 -41.41
C LEU A 23 -16.93 -2.33 -41.11
N LEU A 24 -16.87 -2.99 -39.97
CA LEU A 24 -17.88 -3.04 -38.91
C LEU A 24 -17.55 -4.14 -37.89
N LEU A 25 -16.51 -3.93 -37.10
CA LEU A 25 -16.27 -4.72 -35.89
C LEU A 25 -15.54 -3.85 -34.84
N HIS A 26 -16.20 -2.76 -34.47
CA HIS A 26 -15.91 -2.04 -33.23
C HIS A 26 -17.21 -2.02 -32.44
N ALA A 27 -17.43 -3.00 -31.62
CA ALA A 27 -18.26 -3.07 -30.42
C ALA A 27 -18.70 -4.49 -30.15
N ALA A 28 -17.79 -5.34 -29.81
CA ALA A 28 -18.13 -6.55 -29.04
C ALA A 28 -17.05 -6.69 -27.99
N GLY A 29 -17.46 -6.80 -26.74
CA GLY A 29 -16.67 -6.77 -25.54
C GLY A 29 -15.29 -7.38 -25.70
N ALA A 30 -14.30 -6.74 -25.10
CA ALA A 30 -13.00 -7.35 -24.87
C ALA A 30 -13.24 -8.62 -24.06
N ASP A 31 -13.49 -9.71 -24.75
CA ASP A 31 -13.38 -11.06 -24.23
C ASP A 31 -11.97 -11.13 -23.64
N SER A 32 -11.88 -11.22 -22.32
CA SER A 32 -10.62 -11.49 -21.65
C SER A 32 -10.19 -12.86 -22.12
N ALA A 33 -9.46 -12.91 -23.23
CA ALA A 33 -8.83 -14.12 -23.71
C ALA A 33 -8.15 -14.75 -22.48
N ARG A 34 -8.59 -15.95 -22.09
CA ARG A 34 -7.98 -16.69 -20.98
C ARG A 34 -6.49 -16.76 -21.28
N LYS A 35 -5.71 -15.99 -20.54
CA LYS A 35 -4.26 -16.01 -20.67
C LYS A 35 -3.81 -17.44 -20.42
N GLY A 36 -2.89 -17.93 -21.24
CA GLY A 36 -2.32 -19.26 -21.05
C GLY A 36 -1.67 -19.38 -19.67
N PRO A 37 -1.39 -20.59 -19.19
CA PRO A 37 -0.74 -20.81 -17.90
C PRO A 37 0.56 -20.04 -17.73
N ASN A 38 1.31 -19.84 -18.81
CA ASN A 38 2.59 -19.13 -18.83
C ASN A 38 2.45 -17.59 -18.80
N ASP A 39 1.24 -17.06 -18.96
CA ASP A 39 0.98 -15.61 -18.94
C ASP A 39 0.52 -15.12 -17.56
N ARG A 40 0.33 -16.02 -16.60
CA ARG A 40 -0.09 -15.66 -15.24
C ARG A 40 1.10 -15.16 -14.44
N ILE A 41 0.84 -14.15 -13.61
CA ILE A 41 1.79 -13.68 -12.62
C ILE A 41 1.74 -14.64 -11.43
N THR A 42 2.86 -15.28 -11.14
CA THR A 42 3.00 -16.19 -10.02
C THR A 42 3.31 -15.43 -8.73
N MET A 43 2.53 -15.67 -7.68
CA MET A 43 2.57 -14.86 -6.47
C MET A 43 2.81 -15.65 -5.20
N GLY A 44 3.53 -15.04 -4.25
CA GLY A 44 3.62 -15.45 -2.86
C GLY A 44 2.96 -14.42 -1.93
N VAL A 45 2.35 -14.89 -0.83
CA VAL A 45 1.76 -14.02 0.20
C VAL A 45 2.51 -14.21 1.51
N ILE A 46 3.04 -13.12 2.07
CA ILE A 46 3.82 -13.10 3.31
C ILE A 46 3.05 -12.33 4.37
N GLY A 47 2.68 -13.00 5.44
CA GLY A 47 1.73 -12.53 6.45
C GLY A 47 0.29 -12.83 6.05
N THR A 48 -0.33 -13.79 6.74
CA THR A 48 -1.69 -14.28 6.46
C THR A 48 -2.68 -13.92 7.56
N GLY A 49 -2.43 -12.83 8.29
CA GLY A 49 -3.38 -12.23 9.23
C GLY A 49 -4.61 -11.64 8.54
N THR A 50 -5.39 -10.83 9.27
CA THR A 50 -6.67 -10.29 8.77
C THR A 50 -6.55 -9.55 7.44
N GLN A 51 -5.56 -8.67 7.30
CA GLN A 51 -5.33 -7.93 6.06
C GLN A 51 -4.77 -8.83 4.96
N GLY A 52 -3.80 -9.68 5.30
CA GLY A 52 -3.19 -10.61 4.34
C GLY A 52 -4.20 -11.58 3.73
N ARG A 53 -5.18 -12.05 4.52
CA ARG A 53 -6.30 -12.85 4.03
C ARG A 53 -7.15 -12.09 3.01
N GLY A 54 -7.47 -10.82 3.29
CA GLY A 54 -8.22 -9.98 2.36
C GLY A 54 -7.50 -9.83 1.03
N LEU A 55 -6.21 -9.54 1.06
CA LEU A 55 -5.37 -9.42 -0.14
C LEU A 55 -5.21 -10.76 -0.86
N LEU A 56 -4.98 -11.85 -0.13
CA LEU A 56 -4.93 -13.20 -0.71
C LEU A 56 -6.19 -13.49 -1.53
N ASN A 57 -7.38 -13.25 -0.96
CA ASN A 57 -8.64 -13.47 -1.65
C ASN A 57 -8.80 -12.57 -2.89
N ASN A 58 -8.37 -11.30 -2.81
CA ASN A 58 -8.40 -10.40 -3.95
C ASN A 58 -7.52 -10.90 -5.10
N PHE A 59 -6.29 -11.33 -4.82
CA PHE A 59 -5.40 -11.85 -5.86
C PHE A 59 -5.83 -13.23 -6.37
N LEU A 60 -6.36 -14.12 -5.52
CA LEU A 60 -6.94 -15.40 -5.96
C LEU A 60 -8.09 -15.21 -6.95
N ALA A 61 -8.89 -14.15 -6.78
CA ALA A 61 -10.02 -13.86 -7.66
C ALA A 61 -9.58 -13.33 -9.04
N MET A 62 -8.35 -12.86 -9.20
CA MET A 62 -7.85 -12.31 -10.47
C MET A 62 -7.48 -13.41 -11.46
N PRO A 63 -7.96 -13.36 -12.71
CA PRO A 63 -7.76 -14.44 -13.69
C PRO A 63 -6.31 -14.56 -14.17
N ASP A 64 -5.52 -13.51 -14.01
CA ASP A 64 -4.16 -13.40 -14.51
C ASP A 64 -3.08 -13.52 -13.40
N THR A 65 -3.48 -14.07 -12.24
CA THR A 65 -2.56 -14.42 -11.15
C THR A 65 -2.65 -15.88 -10.78
N GLN A 66 -1.60 -16.37 -10.17
CA GLN A 66 -1.56 -17.70 -9.55
C GLN A 66 -0.78 -17.62 -8.23
N VAL A 67 -1.48 -17.79 -7.11
CA VAL A 67 -0.84 -17.88 -5.79
C VAL A 67 -0.34 -19.29 -5.58
N VAL A 68 0.97 -19.44 -5.31
CA VAL A 68 1.65 -20.75 -5.19
C VAL A 68 2.36 -20.93 -3.84
N ALA A 69 2.40 -19.89 -3.01
CA ALA A 69 3.04 -19.94 -1.72
C ALA A 69 2.42 -18.96 -0.72
N VAL A 70 2.39 -19.36 0.53
CA VAL A 70 2.06 -18.51 1.68
C VAL A 70 3.14 -18.63 2.74
N SER A 71 3.43 -17.55 3.47
CA SER A 71 4.35 -17.56 4.60
C SER A 71 3.74 -16.88 5.81
N ASP A 72 3.81 -17.54 6.95
CA ASP A 72 3.42 -16.98 8.26
C ASP A 72 4.20 -17.70 9.37
N VAL A 73 4.57 -16.94 10.40
CA VAL A 73 5.24 -17.47 11.59
C VAL A 73 4.31 -18.27 12.52
N ASP A 74 3.02 -18.15 12.30
CA ASP A 74 1.95 -18.91 12.96
C ASP A 74 1.55 -20.11 12.09
N THR A 75 1.71 -21.32 12.63
CA THR A 75 1.40 -22.57 11.92
C THR A 75 -0.07 -22.69 11.56
N THR A 76 -0.97 -22.28 12.47
CA THR A 76 -2.41 -22.37 12.25
C THR A 76 -2.87 -21.48 11.10
N ARG A 77 -2.40 -20.22 11.08
CA ARG A 77 -2.71 -19.26 10.01
C ARG A 77 -2.13 -19.72 8.69
N ARG A 78 -0.86 -20.13 8.69
CA ARG A 78 -0.17 -20.61 7.48
C ARG A 78 -0.88 -21.79 6.83
N GLU A 79 -1.17 -22.84 7.60
CA GLU A 79 -1.81 -24.05 7.09
C GLU A 79 -3.26 -23.83 6.66
N HIS A 80 -3.99 -22.96 7.39
CA HIS A 80 -5.33 -22.56 6.98
C HIS A 80 -5.31 -21.90 5.59
N HIS A 81 -4.46 -20.90 5.39
CA HIS A 81 -4.45 -20.16 4.12
C HIS A 81 -3.83 -20.95 2.97
N ARG A 82 -2.90 -21.87 3.24
CA ARG A 82 -2.44 -22.85 2.26
C ARG A 82 -3.61 -23.67 1.73
N LYS A 83 -4.44 -24.20 2.61
CA LYS A 83 -5.66 -24.97 2.23
C LYS A 83 -6.65 -24.12 1.46
N VAL A 84 -6.91 -22.86 1.88
CA VAL A 84 -7.80 -21.94 1.15
C VAL A 84 -7.35 -21.78 -0.32
N VAL A 85 -6.05 -21.63 -0.56
CA VAL A 85 -5.52 -21.54 -1.93
C VAL A 85 -5.74 -22.83 -2.72
N GLU A 86 -5.47 -23.99 -2.12
CA GLU A 86 -5.65 -25.30 -2.75
C GLU A 86 -7.12 -25.57 -3.09
N GLU A 87 -8.02 -25.31 -2.16
CA GLU A 87 -9.47 -25.44 -2.36
C GLU A 87 -9.97 -24.54 -3.48
N PHE A 88 -9.53 -23.28 -3.51
CA PHE A 88 -9.91 -22.33 -4.56
C PHE A 88 -9.56 -22.82 -5.96
N TYR A 89 -8.36 -23.33 -6.19
CA TYR A 89 -7.96 -23.82 -7.49
C TYR A 89 -8.55 -25.20 -7.81
N SER A 90 -8.78 -26.06 -6.82
CA SER A 90 -9.45 -27.35 -6.98
C SER A 90 -10.89 -27.18 -7.46
N ILE A 91 -11.67 -26.28 -6.82
CA ILE A 91 -13.05 -25.98 -7.20
C ILE A 91 -13.11 -25.43 -8.64
N LYS A 92 -12.14 -24.62 -9.04
CA LYS A 92 -12.05 -24.06 -10.40
C LYS A 92 -11.56 -25.06 -11.45
N GLY A 93 -11.27 -26.30 -11.05
CA GLY A 93 -10.81 -27.34 -11.97
C GLY A 93 -9.48 -27.03 -12.66
N ASN A 94 -8.60 -26.29 -11.99
CA ASN A 94 -7.28 -25.93 -12.51
C ASN A 94 -6.33 -27.13 -12.41
N LYS A 95 -6.29 -27.96 -13.48
CA LYS A 95 -5.45 -29.15 -13.54
C LYS A 95 -3.95 -28.88 -13.59
N GLU A 96 -3.55 -27.64 -13.86
CA GLU A 96 -2.15 -27.21 -13.96
C GLU A 96 -1.59 -26.68 -12.65
N PHE A 97 -2.45 -26.52 -11.63
CA PHE A 97 -2.02 -26.06 -10.32
C PHE A 97 -1.22 -27.15 -9.59
N GLN A 98 0.04 -26.86 -9.29
CA GLN A 98 0.98 -27.80 -8.66
C GLN A 98 0.90 -27.82 -7.13
N GLY A 99 -0.06 -27.10 -6.54
CA GLY A 99 -0.22 -26.97 -5.10
C GLY A 99 0.31 -25.66 -4.53
N CYS A 100 -0.07 -25.36 -3.28
CA CYS A 100 0.40 -24.21 -2.53
C CYS A 100 1.36 -24.68 -1.43
N THR A 101 2.54 -24.08 -1.34
CA THR A 101 3.52 -24.38 -0.27
C THR A 101 3.41 -23.39 0.87
N GLY A 102 3.31 -23.89 2.11
CA GLY A 102 3.37 -23.09 3.34
C GLY A 102 4.79 -22.97 3.87
N TYR A 103 5.29 -21.75 4.03
CA TYR A 103 6.64 -21.47 4.58
C TYR A 103 6.57 -20.83 5.94
N LYS A 104 7.40 -21.30 6.88
CA LYS A 104 7.58 -20.67 8.18
C LYS A 104 8.44 -19.40 8.06
N GLU A 105 9.48 -19.48 7.24
CA GLU A 105 10.45 -18.41 6.98
C GLU A 105 10.14 -17.76 5.63
N PHE A 106 9.95 -16.45 5.59
CA PHE A 106 9.71 -15.73 4.35
C PHE A 106 10.87 -15.82 3.36
N GLY A 107 12.10 -15.98 3.87
CA GLY A 107 13.29 -16.15 3.05
C GLY A 107 13.21 -17.36 2.12
N ASP A 108 12.64 -18.47 2.58
CA ASP A 108 12.47 -19.69 1.79
C ASP A 108 11.46 -19.47 0.65
N LEU A 109 10.39 -18.71 0.91
CA LEU A 109 9.45 -18.29 -0.12
C LEU A 109 10.14 -17.40 -1.15
N LEU A 110 10.94 -16.42 -0.72
CA LEU A 110 11.65 -15.50 -1.60
C LEU A 110 12.71 -16.19 -2.46
N ALA A 111 13.30 -17.30 -1.99
CA ALA A 111 14.29 -18.09 -2.73
C ALA A 111 13.69 -18.81 -3.96
N ARG A 112 12.37 -18.99 -4.03
CA ARG A 112 11.71 -19.60 -5.17
C ARG A 112 11.84 -18.74 -6.44
N LYS A 113 12.35 -19.35 -7.51
CA LYS A 113 12.56 -18.65 -8.79
C LYS A 113 11.30 -18.51 -9.62
N ASP A 114 10.30 -19.34 -9.38
CA ASP A 114 9.00 -19.34 -10.08
C ASP A 114 8.01 -18.31 -9.54
N ILE A 115 8.34 -17.56 -8.50
CA ILE A 115 7.52 -16.46 -7.97
C ILE A 115 7.98 -15.15 -8.61
N ASP A 116 7.04 -14.42 -9.24
CA ASP A 116 7.27 -13.12 -9.88
C ASP A 116 7.11 -11.96 -8.88
N ALA A 117 6.11 -12.07 -8.02
CA ALA A 117 5.74 -11.01 -7.08
C ALA A 117 5.33 -11.53 -5.71
N VAL A 118 5.44 -10.67 -4.72
CA VAL A 118 4.97 -10.97 -3.36
C VAL A 118 4.02 -9.89 -2.83
N VAL A 119 3.04 -10.35 -2.06
CA VAL A 119 2.16 -9.51 -1.23
C VAL A 119 2.68 -9.59 0.19
N ILE A 120 2.96 -8.43 0.78
CA ILE A 120 3.50 -8.30 2.14
C ILE A 120 2.44 -7.65 3.02
N ALA A 121 1.95 -8.39 4.02
CA ALA A 121 0.93 -7.95 4.97
C ALA A 121 1.26 -8.43 6.40
N VAL A 122 2.51 -8.27 6.78
CA VAL A 122 3.05 -8.52 8.12
C VAL A 122 2.79 -7.30 9.03
N PRO A 123 3.09 -7.34 10.35
CA PRO A 123 3.10 -6.14 11.19
C PRO A 123 4.13 -5.10 10.70
N ASP A 124 3.86 -3.81 10.93
CA ASP A 124 4.62 -2.69 10.33
C ASP A 124 6.13 -2.78 10.56
N HIS A 125 6.56 -3.26 11.71
CA HIS A 125 7.98 -3.40 12.06
C HIS A 125 8.74 -4.42 11.19
N TRP A 126 8.02 -5.22 10.40
CA TRP A 126 8.59 -6.18 9.46
C TRP A 126 8.58 -5.71 8.01
N HIS A 127 7.77 -4.70 7.66
CA HIS A 127 7.57 -4.29 6.28
C HIS A 127 8.89 -4.03 5.53
N ALA A 128 9.78 -3.23 6.11
CA ALA A 128 11.03 -2.85 5.44
C ALA A 128 11.94 -4.06 5.17
N TYR A 129 12.11 -4.93 6.16
CA TYR A 129 13.00 -6.10 6.04
C TYR A 129 12.53 -7.06 4.96
N VAL A 130 11.24 -7.40 4.99
CA VAL A 130 10.65 -8.33 4.01
C VAL A 130 10.65 -7.71 2.61
N ALA A 131 10.27 -6.44 2.48
CA ALA A 131 10.20 -5.77 1.18
C ALA A 131 11.58 -5.56 0.54
N ILE A 132 12.59 -5.17 1.33
CA ILE A 132 13.98 -5.03 0.83
C ILE A 132 14.53 -6.39 0.40
N ALA A 133 14.29 -7.45 1.19
CA ALA A 133 14.69 -8.80 0.84
C ALA A 133 13.98 -9.29 -0.44
N ALA A 134 12.69 -8.98 -0.60
CA ALA A 134 11.93 -9.30 -1.80
C ALA A 134 12.49 -8.60 -3.05
N CYS A 135 12.77 -7.30 -2.96
CA CYS A 135 13.41 -6.54 -4.04
C CYS A 135 14.77 -7.16 -4.42
N LYS A 136 15.60 -7.48 -3.43
CA LYS A 136 16.91 -8.13 -3.61
C LYS A 136 16.79 -9.51 -4.27
N ALA A 137 15.74 -10.27 -3.95
CA ALA A 137 15.42 -11.56 -4.55
C ALA A 137 14.80 -11.44 -5.96
N GLY A 138 14.66 -10.23 -6.49
CA GLY A 138 14.14 -9.98 -7.84
C GLY A 138 12.61 -10.01 -7.92
N LYS A 139 11.87 -9.94 -6.80
CA LYS A 139 10.42 -9.96 -6.78
C LYS A 139 9.85 -8.55 -6.89
N ASP A 140 8.77 -8.38 -7.67
CA ASP A 140 7.95 -7.19 -7.59
C ASP A 140 7.11 -7.25 -6.28
N VAL A 141 6.78 -6.08 -5.72
CA VAL A 141 6.28 -5.99 -4.34
C VAL A 141 4.97 -5.22 -4.26
N TYR A 142 3.96 -5.83 -3.66
CA TYR A 142 2.83 -5.15 -3.06
C TYR A 142 3.00 -5.19 -1.54
N CYS A 143 3.23 -4.04 -0.92
CA CYS A 143 3.42 -3.96 0.54
C CYS A 143 2.30 -3.17 1.18
N GLU A 144 1.68 -3.71 2.23
CA GLU A 144 0.66 -3.00 2.97
C GLU A 144 1.17 -1.69 3.59
N LYS A 145 0.22 -0.80 3.83
CA LYS A 145 0.41 0.45 4.59
C LYS A 145 0.27 0.18 6.10
N PRO A 146 0.86 1.01 6.98
CA PRO A 146 1.87 2.05 6.69
C PRO A 146 3.17 1.42 6.19
N LEU A 147 3.85 2.09 5.25
CA LEU A 147 4.97 1.49 4.51
C LEU A 147 6.08 0.96 5.42
N SER A 148 6.37 1.64 6.52
CA SER A 148 7.48 1.31 7.43
C SER A 148 7.22 1.76 8.85
N LEU A 149 8.11 1.39 9.77
CA LEU A 149 8.05 1.79 11.17
C LEU A 149 8.94 3.01 11.48
N THR A 150 9.87 3.36 10.60
CA THR A 150 10.73 4.54 10.71
C THR A 150 10.90 5.24 9.37
N ILE A 151 11.31 6.53 9.40
CA ILE A 151 11.57 7.31 8.19
C ILE A 151 12.75 6.71 7.41
N HIS A 152 13.79 6.28 8.14
CA HIS A 152 14.95 5.62 7.52
C HIS A 152 14.55 4.36 6.76
N GLU A 153 13.77 3.47 7.39
CA GLU A 153 13.29 2.24 6.76
C GLU A 153 12.52 2.51 5.47
N ALA A 154 11.61 3.52 5.46
CA ALA A 154 10.86 3.89 4.26
C ALA A 154 11.80 4.29 3.10
N ARG A 155 12.82 5.08 3.39
CA ARG A 155 13.80 5.51 2.38
C ARG A 155 14.65 4.35 1.86
N GLU A 156 15.05 3.41 2.71
CA GLU A 156 15.79 2.22 2.30
C GLU A 156 14.93 1.30 1.40
N MET A 157 13.60 1.22 1.64
CA MET A 157 12.68 0.49 0.74
C MET A 157 12.65 1.12 -0.66
N VAL A 158 12.60 2.45 -0.76
CA VAL A 158 12.67 3.16 -2.05
C VAL A 158 14.00 2.86 -2.75
N LYS A 159 15.12 2.99 -2.04
CA LYS A 159 16.45 2.69 -2.60
C LYS A 159 16.52 1.25 -3.13
N ALA A 160 16.00 0.28 -2.37
CA ALA A 160 15.99 -1.12 -2.78
C ALA A 160 15.14 -1.33 -4.04
N ALA A 161 13.91 -0.80 -4.10
CA ALA A 161 13.04 -0.93 -5.26
C ALA A 161 13.72 -0.35 -6.53
N ARG A 162 14.35 0.80 -6.42
CA ARG A 162 15.06 1.43 -7.55
C ARG A 162 16.33 0.65 -7.94
N LYS A 163 17.16 0.28 -6.96
CA LYS A 163 18.41 -0.47 -7.18
C LYS A 163 18.19 -1.79 -7.90
N TYR A 164 17.12 -2.52 -7.52
CA TYR A 164 16.82 -3.82 -8.10
C TYR A 164 15.78 -3.75 -9.25
N ASN A 165 15.39 -2.53 -9.66
CA ASN A 165 14.42 -2.28 -10.73
C ASN A 165 13.12 -3.07 -10.53
N ARG A 166 12.52 -2.97 -9.33
CA ARG A 166 11.27 -3.65 -9.01
C ARG A 166 10.08 -2.69 -9.07
N VAL A 167 8.96 -3.18 -9.58
CA VAL A 167 7.68 -2.51 -9.43
C VAL A 167 7.27 -2.69 -7.96
N PHE A 168 6.99 -1.57 -7.30
CA PHE A 168 6.64 -1.58 -5.89
C PHE A 168 5.41 -0.71 -5.68
N GLN A 169 4.33 -1.30 -5.17
CA GLN A 169 3.12 -0.58 -4.80
C GLN A 169 2.86 -0.66 -3.30
N THR A 170 2.57 0.49 -2.69
CA THR A 170 2.10 0.58 -1.31
C THR A 170 0.59 0.43 -1.25
N GLY A 171 0.07 -0.23 -0.21
CA GLY A 171 -1.35 -0.52 0.01
C GLY A 171 -2.25 0.68 0.33
N SER A 172 -1.90 1.90 -0.07
CA SER A 172 -2.70 3.12 0.12
C SER A 172 -3.86 3.20 -0.86
N MET A 173 -4.80 2.27 -0.73
CA MET A 173 -5.86 1.99 -1.69
C MET A 173 -6.86 3.14 -1.94
N GLN A 174 -6.92 4.15 -1.08
CA GLN A 174 -7.78 5.31 -1.28
C GLN A 174 -7.43 6.08 -2.56
N ARG A 175 -6.18 6.03 -3.04
CA ARG A 175 -5.80 6.61 -4.34
C ARG A 175 -6.52 5.99 -5.54
N SER A 176 -7.04 4.78 -5.39
CA SER A 176 -7.82 4.09 -6.42
C SER A 176 -9.34 4.31 -6.30
N SER A 177 -9.79 5.18 -5.39
CA SER A 177 -11.21 5.54 -5.24
C SER A 177 -11.54 6.85 -5.93
N ASN A 178 -12.71 6.91 -6.58
CA ASN A 178 -13.11 8.06 -7.37
C ASN A 178 -13.30 9.33 -6.54
N GLU A 179 -13.91 9.23 -5.35
CA GLU A 179 -14.17 10.38 -4.48
C GLU A 179 -12.87 11.06 -4.04
N PHE A 180 -11.85 10.31 -3.68
CA PHE A 180 -10.55 10.88 -3.29
C PHE A 180 -9.82 11.50 -4.49
N ARG A 181 -9.80 10.81 -5.64
CA ARG A 181 -9.22 11.36 -6.85
C ARG A 181 -9.93 12.66 -7.27
N LYS A 182 -11.28 12.67 -7.29
CA LYS A 182 -12.07 13.86 -7.61
C LYS A 182 -11.75 15.03 -6.68
N ALA A 183 -11.70 14.80 -5.37
CA ALA A 183 -11.34 15.83 -4.40
C ALA A 183 -9.95 16.41 -4.69
N CYS A 184 -8.95 15.55 -4.87
CA CYS A 184 -7.58 15.99 -5.17
C CYS A 184 -7.47 16.70 -6.51
N GLU A 185 -8.16 16.25 -7.56
CA GLU A 185 -8.19 16.93 -8.86
C GLU A 185 -8.79 18.34 -8.75
N LEU A 186 -9.90 18.50 -8.06
CA LEU A 186 -10.53 19.82 -7.85
C LEU A 186 -9.63 20.77 -7.07
N VAL A 187 -8.99 20.30 -6.01
CA VAL A 187 -8.01 21.07 -5.23
C VAL A 187 -6.82 21.49 -6.10
N ARG A 188 -6.24 20.55 -6.85
CA ARG A 188 -5.09 20.78 -7.73
C ARG A 188 -5.40 21.75 -8.88
N ASN A 189 -6.64 21.83 -9.32
CA ASN A 189 -7.10 22.75 -10.34
C ASN A 189 -7.61 24.09 -9.76
N GLY A 190 -7.40 24.37 -8.47
CA GLY A 190 -7.73 25.66 -7.85
C GLY A 190 -9.22 25.91 -7.68
N ARG A 191 -10.08 24.88 -7.73
CA ARG A 191 -11.55 25.06 -7.61
C ARG A 191 -11.99 25.68 -6.28
N ILE A 192 -11.22 25.52 -5.22
CA ILE A 192 -11.45 26.14 -3.91
C ILE A 192 -10.63 27.43 -3.72
N GLY A 193 -10.04 27.97 -4.77
CA GLY A 193 -9.09 29.06 -4.73
C GLY A 193 -7.74 28.62 -4.11
N LYS A 194 -7.01 29.57 -3.51
CA LYS A 194 -5.74 29.24 -2.84
C LYS A 194 -6.00 28.42 -1.58
N VAL A 195 -5.44 27.22 -1.52
CA VAL A 195 -5.51 26.38 -0.29
C VAL A 195 -4.81 27.10 0.85
N LYS A 196 -5.48 27.22 1.99
CA LYS A 196 -4.97 27.83 3.23
C LYS A 196 -4.69 26.76 4.28
N GLN A 197 -5.59 25.80 4.44
CA GLN A 197 -5.54 24.82 5.49
C GLN A 197 -6.06 23.47 5.02
N VAL A 198 -5.52 22.38 5.60
CA VAL A 198 -6.05 21.02 5.46
C VAL A 198 -6.24 20.44 6.86
N ILE A 199 -7.42 19.90 7.17
CA ILE A 199 -7.65 19.21 8.45
C ILE A 199 -7.76 17.72 8.15
N VAL A 200 -6.94 16.94 8.84
CA VAL A 200 -6.85 15.48 8.63
C VAL A 200 -7.28 14.78 9.91
N ASP A 201 -8.36 14.00 9.79
CA ASP A 201 -8.93 13.24 10.91
C ASP A 201 -8.37 11.81 10.89
N VAL A 202 -7.51 11.53 11.86
CA VAL A 202 -6.99 10.20 12.17
C VAL A 202 -6.93 10.01 13.69
N GLY A 203 -6.69 8.80 14.16
CA GLY A 203 -6.61 8.54 15.58
C GLY A 203 -5.23 8.88 16.17
N PRO A 204 -5.02 8.55 17.45
CA PRO A 204 -3.86 9.00 18.23
C PRO A 204 -2.54 8.37 17.77
N PRO A 205 -1.39 8.96 18.18
CA PRO A 205 -0.08 8.34 18.09
C PRO A 205 0.00 7.05 18.92
N SER A 206 0.97 6.18 18.61
CA SER A 206 1.21 4.97 19.40
C SER A 206 1.83 5.29 20.76
N ARG A 207 1.64 4.35 21.70
CA ARG A 207 2.15 4.38 23.06
C ARG A 207 3.13 3.22 23.32
N PRO A 208 4.00 3.30 24.33
CA PRO A 208 4.82 2.17 24.74
C PRO A 208 3.99 0.94 25.08
N CYS A 209 4.54 -0.24 24.81
CA CYS A 209 3.86 -1.50 25.09
C CYS A 209 4.09 -1.94 26.55
N ASP A 210 3.03 -1.87 27.34
CA ASP A 210 2.98 -2.19 28.78
C ASP A 210 2.22 -3.48 29.11
N LEU A 211 1.94 -4.31 28.11
CA LEU A 211 1.15 -5.53 28.28
C LEU A 211 1.86 -6.57 29.16
N PRO A 212 1.14 -7.30 30.03
CA PRO A 212 1.72 -8.36 30.86
C PRO A 212 2.14 -9.58 30.02
N GLU A 213 2.88 -10.47 30.64
CA GLU A 213 3.18 -11.78 30.08
C GLU A 213 1.95 -12.69 30.10
N GLU A 214 1.78 -13.47 29.04
CA GLU A 214 0.75 -14.51 28.92
C GLU A 214 1.36 -15.82 28.43
N PRO A 215 0.68 -16.96 28.66
CA PRO A 215 1.11 -18.26 28.16
C PRO A 215 1.22 -18.25 26.63
N MET A 216 2.37 -18.72 26.13
CA MET A 216 2.64 -18.80 24.71
C MET A 216 1.61 -19.65 23.97
N GLU A 217 1.22 -19.21 22.78
CA GLU A 217 0.39 -19.97 21.87
C GLU A 217 1.22 -21.09 21.19
N PRO A 218 0.74 -22.36 21.23
CA PRO A 218 1.38 -23.43 20.48
C PRO A 218 1.38 -23.16 18.96
N GLY A 219 2.52 -23.36 18.32
CA GLY A 219 2.65 -23.20 16.87
C GLY A 219 3.02 -21.81 16.38
N LEU A 220 3.06 -20.81 17.27
CA LEU A 220 3.56 -19.47 16.96
C LEU A 220 5.08 -19.39 17.22
N ASN A 221 5.84 -18.94 16.23
CA ASN A 221 7.24 -18.55 16.42
C ASN A 221 7.31 -17.11 16.90
N TRP A 222 7.23 -16.91 18.23
CA TRP A 222 7.18 -15.58 18.83
C TRP A 222 8.46 -14.78 18.63
N ASP A 223 9.61 -15.41 18.67
CA ASP A 223 10.89 -14.76 18.41
C ASP A 223 10.94 -14.16 17.01
N MET A 224 10.45 -14.92 16.01
CA MET A 224 10.36 -14.44 14.64
C MET A 224 9.22 -13.43 14.46
N TRP A 225 8.10 -13.53 15.23
CA TRP A 225 7.07 -12.51 15.22
C TRP A 225 7.62 -11.16 15.70
N LEU A 226 8.40 -11.16 16.77
CA LEU A 226 9.08 -9.96 17.29
C LEU A 226 10.13 -9.43 16.30
N GLY A 227 10.93 -10.31 15.70
CA GLY A 227 11.95 -9.94 14.71
C GLY A 227 12.84 -8.78 15.16
N PRO A 228 12.84 -7.65 14.44
CA PRO A 228 13.65 -6.48 14.77
C PRO A 228 13.17 -5.71 16.01
N ALA A 229 11.95 -5.95 16.49
CA ALA A 229 11.40 -5.29 17.68
C ALA A 229 12.08 -5.76 18.96
N PRO A 230 12.04 -4.99 20.06
CA PRO A 230 12.58 -5.40 21.35
C PRO A 230 12.02 -6.73 21.83
N LEU A 231 12.87 -7.53 22.49
CA LEU A 231 12.45 -8.78 23.11
C LEU A 231 11.45 -8.51 24.23
N ARG A 232 10.35 -9.28 24.23
CA ARG A 232 9.36 -9.26 25.31
C ARG A 232 8.60 -10.57 25.38
N PRO A 233 7.96 -10.91 26.52
CA PRO A 233 7.05 -12.02 26.63
C PRO A 233 5.85 -11.90 25.68
N TYR A 234 5.25 -13.04 25.37
CA TYR A 234 4.02 -13.10 24.55
C TYR A 234 2.83 -12.44 25.24
N ASN A 235 1.97 -11.85 24.42
CA ASN A 235 0.65 -11.39 24.82
C ASN A 235 -0.33 -11.50 23.64
N LEU A 236 -1.54 -12.03 23.90
CA LEU A 236 -2.55 -12.29 22.86
C LEU A 236 -3.09 -11.01 22.19
N VAL A 237 -3.00 -9.86 22.84
CA VAL A 237 -3.39 -8.56 22.26
C VAL A 237 -2.50 -8.20 21.07
N LEU A 238 -1.23 -8.62 21.11
CA LEU A 238 -0.29 -8.39 20.02
C LEU A 238 -0.47 -9.41 18.89
N SER A 239 -0.61 -10.68 19.23
CA SER A 239 -0.84 -11.75 18.26
C SER A 239 -1.97 -12.65 18.75
N PRO A 240 -3.22 -12.36 18.39
CA PRO A 240 -4.38 -13.18 18.78
C PRO A 240 -4.24 -14.60 18.26
N ARG A 241 -4.77 -15.56 19.03
CA ARG A 241 -4.66 -16.98 18.71
C ARG A 241 -5.47 -17.34 17.45
N GLY A 242 -4.91 -18.24 16.67
CA GLY A 242 -5.58 -18.87 15.54
C GLY A 242 -5.94 -17.91 14.39
N VAL A 243 -6.96 -18.30 13.61
CA VAL A 243 -7.50 -17.50 12.51
C VAL A 243 -8.63 -16.61 13.04
N HIS A 244 -8.43 -15.31 13.00
CA HIS A 244 -9.38 -14.31 13.50
C HIS A 244 -9.74 -13.28 12.42
N THR A 245 -10.81 -12.49 12.64
CA THR A 245 -11.34 -11.51 11.68
C THR A 245 -11.12 -10.06 12.09
N HIS A 246 -10.75 -9.80 13.35
CA HIS A 246 -10.47 -8.46 13.85
C HIS A 246 -9.01 -8.07 13.56
N PHE A 247 -8.75 -6.78 13.56
CA PHE A 247 -7.39 -6.24 13.46
C PHE A 247 -6.75 -6.23 14.85
N PRO A 248 -5.59 -6.89 15.06
CA PRO A 248 -4.92 -6.92 16.35
C PRO A 248 -4.42 -5.56 16.82
N ASP A 249 -4.36 -5.36 18.13
CA ASP A 249 -4.01 -4.08 18.76
C ASP A 249 -2.50 -3.79 18.80
N TRP A 250 -1.63 -4.64 18.24
CA TRP A 250 -0.21 -4.30 18.08
C TRP A 250 -0.01 -2.93 17.39
N ARG A 251 -1.01 -2.49 16.63
CA ARG A 251 -1.05 -1.18 15.96
C ARG A 251 -0.96 0.00 16.90
N ASN A 252 -1.36 -0.17 18.16
CA ASN A 252 -1.37 0.87 19.17
C ASN A 252 -0.03 1.04 19.89
N TYR A 253 0.94 0.13 19.65
CA TYR A 253 2.18 0.09 20.38
C TYR A 253 3.38 0.48 19.54
N ARG A 254 4.21 1.39 20.12
CA ARG A 254 5.36 2.04 19.46
C ARG A 254 6.39 1.05 18.93
N GLU A 255 6.55 -0.08 19.60
CA GLU A 255 7.51 -1.12 19.25
C GLU A 255 7.16 -1.78 17.91
N TYR A 256 5.90 -1.75 17.49
CA TYR A 256 5.38 -2.48 16.34
C TYR A 256 4.74 -1.61 15.27
N SER A 257 4.23 -0.41 15.67
CA SER A 257 3.50 0.50 14.77
C SER A 257 3.56 1.95 15.26
N GLY A 258 3.14 2.88 14.44
CA GLY A 258 3.01 4.30 14.81
C GLY A 258 1.62 4.68 15.34
N GLY A 259 0.75 3.74 15.70
CA GLY A 259 -0.60 4.02 16.15
C GLY A 259 -1.55 4.36 15.01
N MET A 260 -2.72 4.88 15.34
CA MET A 260 -3.67 5.33 14.32
C MET A 260 -3.11 6.50 13.48
N MET A 261 -2.15 7.23 14.04
CA MET A 261 -1.41 8.27 13.35
C MET A 261 -0.68 7.77 12.10
N THR A 262 -0.26 6.51 12.06
CA THR A 262 0.30 5.86 10.87
C THR A 262 -0.69 4.92 10.19
N ASP A 263 -1.48 4.15 10.94
CA ASP A 263 -2.41 3.17 10.37
C ASP A 263 -3.47 3.84 9.48
N TRP A 264 -4.18 4.85 9.99
CA TRP A 264 -5.10 5.68 9.22
C TRP A 264 -4.40 6.88 8.56
N GLY A 265 -3.31 7.36 9.15
CA GLY A 265 -2.51 8.44 8.60
C GLY A 265 -1.97 8.15 7.21
N ALA A 266 -1.48 6.92 6.96
CA ALA A 266 -1.04 6.48 5.63
C ALA A 266 -2.17 6.41 4.58
N HIS A 267 -3.42 6.63 5.00
CA HIS A 267 -4.55 6.85 4.10
C HIS A 267 -4.89 8.34 3.99
N HIS A 268 -5.10 9.04 5.10
CA HIS A 268 -5.64 10.39 5.07
C HIS A 268 -4.56 11.47 4.87
N PHE A 269 -3.38 11.35 5.50
CA PHE A 269 -2.25 12.26 5.17
C PHE A 269 -1.76 12.03 3.73
N ASP A 270 -1.84 10.80 3.23
CA ASP A 270 -1.56 10.48 1.82
C ASP A 270 -2.49 11.26 0.87
N ILE A 271 -3.79 11.31 1.15
CA ILE A 271 -4.74 12.09 0.36
C ILE A 271 -4.48 13.61 0.48
N ALA A 272 -4.13 14.08 1.68
CA ALA A 272 -3.74 15.48 1.87
C ALA A 272 -2.49 15.84 1.02
N GLN A 273 -1.43 15.01 1.07
CA GLN A 273 -0.24 15.15 0.23
C GLN A 273 -0.59 15.15 -1.26
N TRP A 274 -1.44 14.24 -1.70
CA TRP A 274 -1.88 14.13 -3.10
C TRP A 274 -2.63 15.37 -3.57
N GLY A 275 -3.59 15.85 -2.77
CA GLY A 275 -4.34 17.09 -3.04
C GLY A 275 -3.46 18.35 -3.06
N LEU A 276 -2.44 18.40 -2.21
CA LEU A 276 -1.45 19.48 -2.17
C LEU A 276 -0.37 19.37 -3.24
N GLY A 277 -0.26 18.25 -3.95
CA GLY A 277 0.80 18.02 -4.92
C GLY A 277 2.17 17.74 -4.33
N MET A 278 2.19 17.11 -3.17
CA MET A 278 3.39 16.89 -2.36
C MET A 278 3.89 15.42 -2.40
N ASP A 279 3.58 14.69 -3.48
CA ASP A 279 3.99 13.29 -3.62
C ASP A 279 5.51 13.06 -3.57
N GLU A 280 6.32 14.10 -3.83
CA GLU A 280 7.79 14.05 -3.78
C GLU A 280 8.37 15.01 -2.73
N SER A 281 7.54 15.55 -1.83
CA SER A 281 7.94 16.54 -0.83
C SER A 281 7.17 16.32 0.48
N GLY A 282 7.10 17.35 1.34
CA GLY A 282 6.39 17.29 2.61
C GLY A 282 6.42 18.61 3.36
N PRO A 283 5.97 18.59 4.62
CA PRO A 283 6.03 19.77 5.49
C PRO A 283 7.47 20.18 5.81
N VAL A 284 7.66 21.44 6.19
CA VAL A 284 8.96 22.00 6.61
C VAL A 284 9.05 22.28 8.11
N GLU A 285 7.90 22.35 8.79
CA GLU A 285 7.83 22.48 10.23
C GLU A 285 6.71 21.59 10.79
N ILE A 286 6.95 21.03 11.98
CA ILE A 286 6.00 20.21 12.71
C ILE A 286 5.92 20.76 14.15
N ILE A 287 4.72 21.20 14.53
CA ILE A 287 4.46 21.91 15.78
C ILE A 287 3.49 21.08 16.61
N PRO A 288 3.93 20.52 17.76
CA PRO A 288 3.05 19.80 18.66
C PRO A 288 2.04 20.74 19.32
N PRO A 289 0.90 20.23 19.82
CA PRO A 289 -0.02 21.01 20.63
C PRO A 289 0.66 21.47 21.93
N GLU A 290 0.15 22.54 22.55
CA GLU A 290 0.70 23.07 23.81
C GLU A 290 0.54 22.07 24.98
N ASP A 291 -0.61 21.40 25.06
CA ASP A 291 -0.83 20.32 26.04
C ASP A 291 -0.06 19.06 25.63
N PRO A 292 0.95 18.60 26.40
CA PRO A 292 1.72 17.41 26.09
C PRO A 292 0.93 16.10 26.15
N LYS A 293 -0.29 16.11 26.71
CA LYS A 293 -1.19 14.98 26.76
C LYS A 293 -2.17 14.94 25.58
N ALA A 294 -2.25 16.02 24.81
CA ALA A 294 -3.12 16.08 23.67
C ALA A 294 -2.70 15.07 22.59
N THR A 295 -3.67 14.38 22.04
CA THR A 295 -3.48 13.41 20.95
C THR A 295 -3.95 13.94 19.60
N ARG A 296 -4.37 15.20 19.54
CA ARG A 296 -4.78 15.97 18.36
C ARG A 296 -4.26 17.41 18.47
N GLY A 297 -4.35 18.19 17.40
CA GLY A 297 -3.91 19.57 17.38
C GLY A 297 -2.47 19.77 16.86
N LEU A 298 -1.78 18.70 16.45
CA LEU A 298 -0.49 18.84 15.78
C LEU A 298 -0.64 19.59 14.47
N ARG A 299 0.29 20.49 14.18
CA ARG A 299 0.30 21.33 12.98
C ARG A 299 1.54 21.04 12.13
N TYR A 300 1.35 20.96 10.82
CA TYR A 300 2.40 20.86 9.83
C TYR A 300 2.35 22.09 8.94
N LEU A 301 3.48 22.78 8.79
CA LEU A 301 3.59 23.91 7.88
C LEU A 301 4.33 23.48 6.61
N TYR A 302 3.79 23.84 5.47
CA TYR A 302 4.40 23.61 4.17
C TYR A 302 5.10 24.87 3.66
N ALA A 303 6.12 24.73 2.84
CA ALA A 303 6.90 25.85 2.31
C ALA A 303 6.04 26.85 1.49
N ASN A 304 4.92 26.42 0.93
CA ASN A 304 3.97 27.26 0.20
C ASN A 304 2.98 28.02 1.09
N GLY A 305 3.13 27.92 2.42
CA GLY A 305 2.29 28.58 3.42
C GLY A 305 1.01 27.83 3.79
N VAL A 306 0.77 26.65 3.25
CA VAL A 306 -0.36 25.80 3.66
C VAL A 306 -0.09 25.22 5.04
N GLU A 307 -1.09 25.27 5.92
CA GLU A 307 -1.09 24.59 7.21
C GLU A 307 -1.92 23.32 7.13
N MET A 308 -1.38 22.19 7.58
CA MET A 308 -2.14 20.96 7.76
C MET A 308 -2.23 20.64 9.25
N ILE A 309 -3.43 20.28 9.73
CA ILE A 309 -3.72 20.03 11.14
C ILE A 309 -4.18 18.59 11.31
N HIS A 310 -3.58 17.88 12.27
CA HIS A 310 -4.15 16.64 12.81
C HIS A 310 -5.33 17.01 13.71
N GLY A 311 -6.53 16.92 13.18
CA GLY A 311 -7.74 17.44 13.82
C GLY A 311 -8.94 16.50 13.64
N ASP A 312 -10.11 17.03 13.92
CA ASP A 312 -11.40 16.31 13.79
C ASP A 312 -12.20 16.97 12.66
N SER A 313 -12.30 16.30 11.53
CA SER A 313 -13.02 16.79 10.34
C SER A 313 -13.95 15.73 9.72
N GLY A 314 -13.91 14.51 10.24
CA GLY A 314 -14.63 13.38 9.66
C GLY A 314 -14.04 12.90 8.33
N GLY A 315 -12.74 13.14 8.09
CA GLY A 315 -12.00 12.72 6.90
C GLY A 315 -10.84 13.64 6.58
N VAL A 316 -10.67 14.02 5.31
CA VAL A 316 -9.71 15.03 4.85
C VAL A 316 -10.47 16.25 4.36
N LEU A 317 -10.31 17.39 5.05
CA LEU A 317 -10.97 18.64 4.75
C LEU A 317 -9.97 19.65 4.19
N PHE A 318 -10.08 19.98 2.91
CA PHE A 318 -9.33 21.05 2.26
C PHE A 318 -10.12 22.37 2.37
N ILE A 319 -9.45 23.44 2.84
CA ILE A 319 -10.04 24.77 3.01
C ILE A 319 -9.22 25.77 2.18
N GLY A 320 -9.88 26.36 1.20
CA GLY A 320 -9.30 27.38 0.34
C GLY A 320 -9.89 28.77 0.56
N SER A 321 -9.48 29.72 -0.28
CA SER A 321 -10.00 31.11 -0.25
C SER A 321 -11.43 31.26 -0.78
N GLU A 322 -11.92 30.31 -1.58
CA GLU A 322 -13.19 30.38 -2.31
C GLU A 322 -14.14 29.22 -1.97
N GLY A 323 -13.69 28.26 -1.16
CA GLY A 323 -14.52 27.14 -0.75
C GLY A 323 -13.77 26.07 0.01
N LYS A 324 -14.44 24.94 0.25
CA LYS A 324 -13.90 23.80 0.95
C LYS A 324 -14.38 22.48 0.35
N ILE A 325 -13.57 21.43 0.47
CA ILE A 325 -13.89 20.07 0.04
C ILE A 325 -13.56 19.13 1.20
N LEU A 326 -14.57 18.36 1.65
CA LEU A 326 -14.42 17.26 2.56
C LEU A 326 -14.53 15.94 1.81
N VAL A 327 -13.58 15.03 2.03
CA VAL A 327 -13.58 13.70 1.44
C VAL A 327 -13.28 12.63 2.49
N ASN A 328 -14.03 11.52 2.42
CA ASN A 328 -13.79 10.30 3.16
C ASN A 328 -14.30 9.11 2.32
N ARG A 329 -14.15 7.89 2.80
CA ARG A 329 -14.66 6.67 2.14
C ARG A 329 -16.16 6.77 1.95
N GLY A 330 -16.62 6.72 0.69
CA GLY A 330 -18.03 6.86 0.33
C GLY A 330 -18.61 8.27 0.57
N LYS A 331 -17.76 9.29 0.84
CA LYS A 331 -18.21 10.63 1.15
C LYS A 331 -17.41 11.68 0.35
N PHE A 332 -18.12 12.57 -0.33
CA PHE A 332 -17.56 13.75 -1.00
C PHE A 332 -18.52 14.92 -0.80
N GLU A 333 -18.05 15.99 -0.22
CA GLU A 333 -18.82 17.22 0.01
C GLU A 333 -18.01 18.45 -0.41
N ALA A 334 -18.60 19.30 -1.25
CA ALA A 334 -18.02 20.59 -1.61
C ALA A 334 -18.88 21.74 -1.08
N THR A 335 -18.27 22.83 -0.67
CA THR A 335 -18.97 24.04 -0.25
C THR A 335 -18.34 25.26 -0.93
N PRO A 336 -19.07 25.97 -1.78
CA PRO A 336 -20.42 25.65 -2.28
C PRO A 336 -20.46 24.37 -3.11
N ALA A 337 -21.62 23.71 -3.19
CA ALA A 337 -21.80 22.42 -3.88
C ALA A 337 -21.41 22.47 -5.37
N SER A 338 -21.65 23.61 -6.03
CA SER A 338 -21.31 23.86 -7.44
C SER A 338 -19.82 23.59 -7.77
N LEU A 339 -18.91 23.74 -6.80
CA LEU A 339 -17.48 23.42 -7.00
C LEU A 339 -17.24 21.96 -7.39
N GLY A 340 -18.13 21.05 -6.95
CA GLY A 340 -18.06 19.62 -7.26
C GLY A 340 -18.85 19.19 -8.49
N GLU A 341 -19.70 20.03 -9.04
CA GLU A 341 -20.64 19.69 -10.13
C GLU A 341 -20.06 19.96 -11.51
N GLU A 342 -19.30 21.02 -11.66
CA GLU A 342 -18.71 21.40 -12.95
C GLU A 342 -17.59 20.43 -13.36
N PRO A 343 -17.64 19.87 -14.59
CA PRO A 343 -16.58 19.01 -15.08
C PRO A 343 -15.26 19.77 -15.23
N LEU A 344 -14.16 19.05 -15.13
CA LEU A 344 -12.84 19.59 -15.49
C LEU A 344 -12.68 19.59 -17.01
N GLY A 345 -12.17 20.70 -17.57
CA GLY A 345 -11.88 20.80 -19.00
C GLY A 345 -10.64 19.98 -19.39
N ASP A 346 -10.45 19.75 -20.69
CA ASP A 346 -9.35 18.92 -21.24
C ASP A 346 -7.96 19.42 -20.86
N ASN A 347 -7.79 20.73 -20.63
CA ASN A 347 -6.52 21.34 -20.22
C ASN A 347 -6.29 21.33 -18.70
N ALA A 348 -7.20 20.74 -17.93
CA ALA A 348 -7.07 20.64 -16.48
C ALA A 348 -6.03 19.59 -16.07
N ILE A 349 -5.60 19.67 -14.83
CA ILE A 349 -4.78 18.61 -14.22
C ILE A 349 -5.66 17.38 -14.01
N HIS A 350 -5.39 16.30 -14.73
CA HIS A 350 -5.99 15.00 -14.54
C HIS A 350 -5.01 14.09 -13.82
N LEU A 351 -5.40 13.64 -12.62
CA LEU A 351 -4.56 12.77 -11.82
C LEU A 351 -4.63 11.32 -12.33
N TYR A 352 -3.63 10.53 -12.00
CA TYR A 352 -3.57 9.11 -12.32
C TYR A 352 -4.90 8.43 -11.92
N LYS A 353 -5.51 7.71 -12.86
CA LYS A 353 -6.80 7.04 -12.69
C LYS A 353 -6.60 5.55 -12.54
N SER A 354 -6.89 5.04 -11.36
CA SER A 354 -6.96 3.61 -11.06
C SER A 354 -8.37 3.27 -10.56
N TYR A 355 -8.91 2.16 -11.01
CA TYR A 355 -10.22 1.66 -10.58
C TYR A 355 -10.12 0.46 -9.65
N SER A 356 -8.95 -0.15 -9.58
CA SER A 356 -8.65 -1.30 -8.74
C SER A 356 -7.18 -1.27 -8.36
N HIS A 357 -6.91 -1.11 -7.07
CA HIS A 357 -5.55 -0.96 -6.56
C HIS A 357 -4.69 -2.19 -6.85
N THR A 358 -5.25 -3.39 -6.69
CA THR A 358 -4.57 -4.66 -6.97
C THR A 358 -4.36 -4.88 -8.47
N LYS A 359 -5.33 -4.51 -9.31
CA LYS A 359 -5.17 -4.60 -10.76
C LYS A 359 -4.12 -3.62 -11.28
N ASP A 360 -4.06 -2.41 -10.74
CA ASP A 360 -3.05 -1.41 -11.07
C ASP A 360 -1.64 -1.96 -10.86
N PHE A 361 -1.40 -2.64 -9.74
CA PHE A 361 -0.13 -3.32 -9.48
C PHE A 361 0.24 -4.31 -10.60
N LEU A 362 -0.70 -5.20 -10.97
CA LEU A 362 -0.45 -6.21 -12.01
C LEU A 362 -0.22 -5.58 -13.38
N ASP A 363 -0.96 -4.54 -13.74
CA ASP A 363 -0.78 -3.80 -14.99
C ASP A 363 0.59 -3.09 -15.03
N CYS A 364 1.01 -2.54 -13.89
CA CYS A 364 2.32 -1.91 -13.75
C CYS A 364 3.47 -2.93 -13.79
N MET A 365 3.30 -4.13 -13.25
CA MET A 365 4.27 -5.21 -13.40
C MET A 365 4.51 -5.56 -14.88
N ARG A 366 3.45 -5.62 -15.71
CA ARG A 366 3.54 -5.90 -17.14
C ARG A 366 4.15 -4.75 -17.94
N SER A 367 3.72 -3.52 -17.63
CA SER A 367 4.16 -2.33 -18.34
C SER A 367 5.48 -1.76 -17.83
N ARG A 368 5.96 -2.23 -16.67
CA ARG A 368 7.10 -1.69 -15.93
C ARG A 368 6.97 -0.21 -15.58
N LYS A 369 5.74 0.32 -15.56
CA LYS A 369 5.44 1.68 -15.13
C LYS A 369 5.32 1.76 -13.61
N LYS A 370 5.43 2.98 -13.07
CA LYS A 370 5.16 3.23 -11.65
C LYS A 370 3.67 3.09 -11.37
N PRO A 371 3.27 2.34 -10.31
CA PRO A 371 1.87 2.23 -9.90
C PRO A 371 1.36 3.53 -9.26
N ILE A 372 0.04 3.63 -9.10
CA ILE A 372 -0.63 4.81 -8.53
C ILE A 372 -0.12 5.18 -7.13
N CYS A 373 0.30 4.21 -6.35
CA CYS A 373 0.98 4.43 -5.06
C CYS A 373 2.36 3.78 -5.09
N ASP A 374 3.23 4.32 -5.96
CA ASP A 374 4.64 3.93 -6.01
C ASP A 374 5.29 4.05 -4.62
N VAL A 375 6.34 3.28 -4.38
CA VAL A 375 7.05 3.25 -3.09
C VAL A 375 7.52 4.64 -2.62
N GLU A 376 7.88 5.55 -3.53
CA GLU A 376 8.23 6.95 -3.17
C GLU A 376 7.03 7.67 -2.56
N ILE A 377 5.85 7.53 -3.13
CA ILE A 377 4.61 8.11 -2.61
C ILE A 377 4.32 7.55 -1.20
N GLY A 378 4.42 6.23 -1.04
CA GLY A 378 4.26 5.58 0.27
C GLY A 378 5.28 6.07 1.30
N CYS A 379 6.54 6.28 0.88
CA CYS A 379 7.61 6.82 1.71
C CYS A 379 7.27 8.25 2.18
N ARG A 380 6.84 9.14 1.27
CA ARG A 380 6.49 10.52 1.61
C ARG A 380 5.31 10.59 2.56
N SER A 381 4.28 9.80 2.31
CA SER A 381 3.07 9.77 3.15
C SER A 381 3.36 9.24 4.55
N VAL A 382 4.11 8.13 4.68
CA VAL A 382 4.47 7.60 6.00
C VAL A 382 5.45 8.51 6.74
N THR A 383 6.32 9.23 6.01
CA THR A 383 7.20 10.24 6.61
C THR A 383 6.41 11.32 7.33
N VAL A 384 5.33 11.86 6.72
CA VAL A 384 4.44 12.83 7.39
C VAL A 384 3.86 12.25 8.68
N CYS A 385 3.42 11.00 8.65
CA CYS A 385 2.89 10.32 9.83
C CYS A 385 3.95 10.20 10.94
N HIS A 386 5.17 9.78 10.59
CA HIS A 386 6.26 9.63 11.56
C HIS A 386 6.76 10.95 12.10
N LEU A 387 6.86 12.01 11.29
CA LEU A 387 7.20 13.34 11.76
C LEU A 387 6.21 13.81 12.84
N GLY A 388 4.92 13.55 12.64
CA GLY A 388 3.90 13.80 13.64
C GLY A 388 4.09 13.02 14.93
N ASN A 389 4.32 11.70 14.81
CA ASN A 389 4.62 10.87 15.97
C ASN A 389 5.84 11.36 16.76
N LEU A 390 6.92 11.71 16.06
CA LEU A 390 8.14 12.23 16.70
C LEU A 390 7.89 13.54 17.43
N ALA A 391 7.08 14.44 16.86
CA ALA A 391 6.71 15.68 17.52
C ALA A 391 5.83 15.44 18.76
N TYR A 392 4.84 14.54 18.71
CA TYR A 392 4.03 14.16 19.87
C TYR A 392 4.87 13.50 20.98
N TRP A 393 5.68 12.49 20.63
CA TRP A 393 6.42 11.72 21.62
C TRP A 393 7.49 12.53 22.36
N ASN A 394 8.09 13.51 21.69
CA ASN A 394 9.15 14.32 22.24
C ASN A 394 8.68 15.73 22.65
N HIS A 395 7.43 16.07 22.36
CA HIS A 395 6.82 17.37 22.62
C HIS A 395 7.72 18.53 22.15
N ARG A 396 8.23 18.42 20.92
CA ARG A 396 9.17 19.38 20.35
C ARG A 396 8.67 19.93 19.02
N HIS A 397 8.83 21.25 18.83
CA HIS A 397 8.76 21.88 17.52
C HIS A 397 9.97 21.43 16.68
N LEU A 398 9.70 20.84 15.52
CA LEU A 398 10.71 20.24 14.65
C LEU A 398 10.74 20.97 13.30
N ARG A 399 11.95 21.28 12.80
CA ARG A 399 12.15 21.83 11.46
C ARG A 399 12.70 20.73 10.55
N TRP A 400 12.05 20.50 9.43
CA TRP A 400 12.33 19.41 8.52
C TRP A 400 12.77 19.89 7.14
N ASP A 401 13.80 19.28 6.57
CA ASP A 401 14.19 19.45 5.18
C ASP A 401 13.65 18.24 4.37
N PRO A 402 12.56 18.39 3.59
CA PRO A 402 11.95 17.29 2.87
C PRO A 402 12.79 16.80 1.68
N VAL A 403 13.80 17.56 1.25
CA VAL A 403 14.72 17.17 0.16
C VAL A 403 15.83 16.28 0.71
N LYS A 404 16.44 16.70 1.83
CA LYS A 404 17.52 15.94 2.48
C LYS A 404 17.01 14.85 3.40
N GLU A 405 15.72 14.88 3.75
CA GLU A 405 15.07 13.99 4.71
C GLU A 405 15.80 13.96 6.05
N GLN A 406 16.00 15.17 6.61
CA GLN A 406 16.66 15.37 7.89
C GLN A 406 16.09 16.57 8.64
N PHE A 407 16.21 16.55 9.96
CA PHE A 407 15.88 17.70 10.80
C PHE A 407 16.95 18.77 10.68
N VAL A 408 16.53 20.03 10.47
CA VAL A 408 17.42 21.16 10.19
C VAL A 408 18.11 21.61 11.45
N GLY A 409 19.45 21.43 11.51
CA GLY A 409 20.26 21.90 12.63
C GLY A 409 20.06 21.13 13.95
N ASP A 410 19.36 20.00 13.95
CA ASP A 410 19.00 19.23 15.13
C ASP A 410 19.61 17.81 15.07
N LYS A 411 20.80 17.66 15.68
CA LYS A 411 21.53 16.40 15.69
C LYS A 411 20.83 15.32 16.51
N GLU A 412 20.14 15.69 17.58
CA GLU A 412 19.40 14.75 18.43
C GLU A 412 18.18 14.21 17.69
N ALA A 413 17.35 15.09 17.12
CA ALA A 413 16.18 14.69 16.35
C ALA A 413 16.56 13.78 15.16
N ASN A 414 17.70 14.01 14.52
CA ASN A 414 18.18 13.16 13.45
C ASN A 414 18.51 11.71 13.87
N GLN A 415 18.72 11.45 15.16
CA GLN A 415 18.85 10.09 15.67
C GLN A 415 17.50 9.36 15.74
N TRP A 416 16.38 10.11 15.76
CA TRP A 416 15.04 9.55 15.80
C TRP A 416 14.51 9.08 14.43
N LEU A 417 15.26 9.37 13.35
CA LEU A 417 14.91 8.92 12.00
C LEU A 417 14.95 7.39 11.87
N ASP A 418 15.68 6.75 12.75
CA ASP A 418 15.75 5.30 12.88
C ASP A 418 15.72 4.90 14.37
N ARG A 419 15.73 3.61 14.66
CA ARG A 419 15.72 3.08 16.02
C ARG A 419 16.62 1.85 16.15
N PRO A 420 17.09 1.51 17.37
CA PRO A 420 17.81 0.26 17.60
C PRO A 420 16.97 -0.96 17.19
N LYS A 421 17.61 -1.94 16.61
CA LYS A 421 17.00 -3.17 16.11
C LYS A 421 17.63 -4.37 16.81
N ARG A 422 16.78 -5.35 17.13
CA ARG A 422 17.21 -6.59 17.75
C ARG A 422 17.78 -7.56 16.71
N GLY A 423 18.76 -8.38 17.13
CA GLY A 423 19.28 -9.50 16.35
C GLY A 423 19.98 -9.11 15.06
N PRO A 424 19.95 -9.99 14.04
CA PRO A 424 20.69 -9.78 12.80
C PRO A 424 20.02 -8.81 11.84
N TRP A 425 18.84 -8.28 12.20
CA TRP A 425 18.00 -7.46 11.32
C TRP A 425 18.60 -6.06 11.11
N LYS A 426 18.98 -5.78 9.87
CA LYS A 426 19.52 -4.48 9.43
C LYS A 426 18.88 -4.08 8.11
N VAL A 427 18.63 -2.81 7.93
CA VAL A 427 18.17 -2.17 6.67
C VAL A 427 19.15 -1.11 6.25
#